data_6dab4ffdd3656955f07075915816358b
#
_entry.id   6dab4ffdd3656955f07075915816358b
#
_cell.length_a   1.000
_cell.length_b   1.000
_cell.length_c   1.000
_cell.angle_alpha   90.00
_cell.angle_beta   90.00
_cell.angle_gamma   90.00
#
_symmetry.space_group_name_H-M   'P 1'
#
loop_
_entity.id
_entity.type
_entity.pdbx_description
1 polymer ?
#
loop_
_entity_poly.entity_id
_entity_poly.type
_entity_poly.pdbx_seq_one_letter_code
_entity_poly.pdbx_strand_id
1 'polypeptide(L)'
;MGETLTEIAQELKNSPKKVQLIYAFNGVGKTRLSRAFKELVSPKHEEEEAQDGDTGVKVLYYNAFTEDLFYWDNDLEKDTDRKLVIRPNAFTDWVLEDEGQDRNIITNFQHYTNDKLTPCFNEGYNEVSFSIEGGNEERIDNIKISRGEESCFIWCVFYSLLKEVVEVLNVSEPEN
;
A
#
# COMPACT_ATOMS: atom_id res chain seq x y z
N MET A 1 20.61 1.58 31.55
CA MET A 1 19.67 0.50 31.13
C MET A 1 19.14 0.89 29.77
N GLY A 2 19.03 -0.02 28.83
CA GLY A 2 18.42 0.31 27.53
C GLY A 2 16.89 0.37 27.67
N GLU A 3 16.27 1.25 26.90
CA GLU A 3 14.81 1.37 26.83
C GLU A 3 14.17 0.09 26.26
N THR A 4 13.00 -0.24 26.74
CA THR A 4 12.19 -1.34 26.22
C THR A 4 11.48 -0.92 24.92
N LEU A 5 11.08 -1.88 24.09
CA LEU A 5 10.31 -1.59 22.87
C LEU A 5 8.99 -0.85 23.18
N THR A 6 8.37 -1.12 24.32
CA THR A 6 7.14 -0.46 24.75
C THR A 6 7.38 1.00 25.12
N GLU A 7 8.46 1.30 25.82
CA GLU A 7 8.84 2.69 26.14
C GLU A 7 9.12 3.49 24.88
N ILE A 8 9.90 2.94 23.94
CA ILE A 8 10.17 3.59 22.64
C ILE A 8 8.86 3.79 21.85
N ALA A 9 7.97 2.80 21.79
CA ALA A 9 6.69 2.93 21.13
C ALA A 9 5.82 4.02 21.76
N GLN A 10 5.84 4.14 23.08
CA GLN A 10 5.12 5.20 23.81
C GLN A 10 5.69 6.59 23.51
N GLU A 11 7.01 6.73 23.44
CA GLU A 11 7.65 7.98 23.03
C GLU A 11 7.27 8.40 21.61
N LEU A 12 7.26 7.45 20.67
CA LEU A 12 6.82 7.68 19.31
C LEU A 12 5.36 8.14 19.26
N LYS A 13 4.48 7.52 20.04
CA LYS A 13 3.05 7.90 20.11
C LYS A 13 2.87 9.31 20.68
N ASN A 14 3.65 9.68 21.68
CA ASN A 14 3.55 10.98 22.34
C ASN A 14 4.28 12.12 21.61
N SER A 15 5.02 11.79 20.55
CA SER A 15 5.75 12.77 19.76
C SER A 15 4.79 13.68 18.99
N PRO A 16 4.94 15.01 19.04
CA PRO A 16 4.13 15.93 18.24
C PRO A 16 4.52 15.95 16.76
N LYS A 17 5.51 15.16 16.35
CA LYS A 17 5.99 15.12 14.97
C LYS A 17 5.05 14.29 14.10
N LYS A 18 4.52 14.88 13.02
CA LYS A 18 3.70 14.17 12.01
C LYS A 18 4.49 13.07 11.28
N VAL A 19 5.80 13.25 11.07
CA VAL A 19 6.68 12.26 10.42
C VAL A 19 7.84 11.92 11.34
N GLN A 20 8.06 10.63 11.55
CA GLN A 20 9.15 10.10 12.36
C GLN A 20 9.92 9.04 11.58
N LEU A 21 11.21 9.28 11.35
CA LEU A 21 12.10 8.37 10.63
C LEU A 21 12.96 7.58 11.62
N ILE A 22 12.89 6.26 11.52
CA ILE A 22 13.64 5.35 12.39
C ILE A 22 14.68 4.60 11.58
N TYR A 23 15.96 4.85 11.86
CA TYR A 23 17.08 4.16 11.23
C TYR A 23 17.64 3.11 12.17
N ALA A 24 17.77 1.88 11.68
CA ALA A 24 18.35 0.79 12.46
C ALA A 24 18.89 -0.31 11.53
N PHE A 25 19.94 -1.00 11.96
CA PHE A 25 20.48 -2.16 11.22
C PHE A 25 19.47 -3.31 11.13
N ASN A 26 19.72 -4.24 10.21
CA ASN A 26 18.90 -5.45 10.11
C ASN A 26 19.07 -6.31 11.38
N GLY A 27 17.99 -6.94 11.80
CA GLY A 27 17.98 -7.80 12.99
C GLY A 27 17.79 -7.09 14.33
N VAL A 28 17.87 -5.75 14.42
CA VAL A 28 17.76 -5.01 15.71
C VAL A 28 16.32 -4.83 16.21
N GLY A 29 15.32 -5.28 15.49
CA GLY A 29 13.93 -5.28 15.99
C GLY A 29 13.00 -4.22 15.39
N LYS A 30 13.31 -3.60 14.23
CA LYS A 30 12.40 -2.63 13.57
C LYS A 30 10.97 -3.13 13.45
N THR A 31 10.79 -4.35 12.94
CA THR A 31 9.46 -4.97 12.78
C THR A 31 8.78 -5.24 14.13
N ARG A 32 9.54 -5.53 15.17
CA ARG A 32 8.99 -5.69 16.53
C ARG A 32 8.52 -4.38 17.10
N LEU A 33 9.28 -3.31 16.88
CA LEU A 33 8.89 -1.96 17.29
C LEU A 33 7.64 -1.48 16.56
N SER A 34 7.55 -1.67 15.23
CA SER A 34 6.38 -1.27 14.45
C SER A 34 5.11 -2.04 14.87
N ARG A 35 5.23 -3.33 15.23
CA ARG A 35 4.11 -4.11 15.78
C ARG A 35 3.69 -3.64 17.17
N ALA A 36 4.66 -3.35 18.05
CA ALA A 36 4.37 -2.79 19.37
C ALA A 36 3.67 -1.43 19.28
N PHE A 37 4.11 -0.59 18.34
CA PHE A 37 3.47 0.70 18.06
C PHE A 37 2.04 0.51 17.52
N LYS A 38 1.83 -0.39 16.55
CA LYS A 38 0.49 -0.71 16.04
C LYS A 38 -0.45 -1.14 17.15
N GLU A 39 -0.03 -2.08 18.00
CA GLU A 39 -0.83 -2.57 19.13
C GLU A 39 -1.15 -1.47 20.15
N LEU A 40 -0.23 -0.52 20.34
CA LEU A 40 -0.43 0.61 21.26
C LEU A 40 -1.44 1.63 20.70
N VAL A 41 -1.51 1.80 19.37
CA VAL A 41 -2.41 2.78 18.72
C VAL A 41 -3.78 2.16 18.43
N SER A 42 -3.84 0.89 18.07
CA SER A 42 -5.07 0.12 17.80
C SER A 42 -4.99 -1.24 18.51
N PRO A 43 -5.36 -1.30 19.79
CA PRO A 43 -5.41 -2.55 20.54
C PRO A 43 -6.50 -3.49 19.98
N LYS A 44 -6.19 -4.77 19.83
CA LYS A 44 -7.09 -5.78 19.24
C LYS A 44 -8.43 -5.94 19.99
N HIS A 45 -8.47 -5.63 21.29
CA HIS A 45 -9.69 -5.71 22.10
C HIS A 45 -10.74 -4.65 21.77
N GLU A 46 -10.34 -3.54 21.13
CA GLU A 46 -11.30 -2.49 20.72
C GLU A 46 -11.96 -2.82 19.38
N GLU A 47 -11.35 -3.71 18.55
CA GLU A 47 -11.93 -4.14 17.27
C GLU A 47 -13.13 -5.10 17.47
N GLU A 48 -13.17 -5.85 18.58
CA GLU A 48 -14.27 -6.78 18.89
C GLU A 48 -15.49 -6.09 19.56
N GLU A 49 -15.31 -4.89 20.13
CA GLU A 49 -16.38 -4.12 20.82
C GLU A 49 -16.93 -2.97 19.97
N ALA A 50 -16.39 -2.71 18.77
CA ALA A 50 -16.90 -1.68 17.87
C ALA A 50 -18.30 -2.08 17.39
N GLN A 51 -19.32 -1.55 18.05
CA GLN A 51 -20.70 -1.61 17.59
C GLN A 51 -20.82 -0.89 16.25
N ASP A 52 -21.55 -1.51 15.35
CA ASP A 52 -22.03 -1.06 14.05
C ASP A 52 -21.94 0.49 13.85
N GLY A 53 -20.90 0.96 13.13
CA GLY A 53 -20.83 2.35 12.68
C GLY A 53 -19.46 3.02 12.69
N ASP A 54 -18.46 2.58 13.46
CA ASP A 54 -17.11 3.16 13.44
C ASP A 54 -16.11 2.18 12.81
N THR A 55 -16.19 2.01 11.49
CA THR A 55 -15.24 1.23 10.69
C THR A 55 -13.95 2.02 10.35
N GLY A 56 -13.64 3.06 11.11
CA GLY A 56 -12.47 3.88 10.90
C GLY A 56 -11.18 3.10 11.04
N VAL A 57 -10.44 2.86 9.95
CA VAL A 57 -9.10 2.28 9.97
C VAL A 57 -8.19 3.21 10.75
N LYS A 58 -7.90 2.86 12.02
CA LYS A 58 -7.06 3.67 12.92
C LYS A 58 -5.58 3.60 12.57
N VAL A 59 -5.13 2.55 11.88
CA VAL A 59 -3.72 2.32 11.54
C VAL A 59 -3.58 1.68 10.17
N LEU A 60 -2.92 2.36 9.25
CA LEU A 60 -2.45 1.77 8.00
C LEU A 60 -1.05 1.17 8.24
N TYR A 61 -0.92 -0.14 8.13
CA TYR A 61 0.33 -0.86 8.39
C TYR A 61 0.87 -1.50 7.11
N TYR A 62 1.97 -0.96 6.59
CA TYR A 62 2.70 -1.51 5.45
C TYR A 62 4.01 -2.15 5.91
N ASN A 63 4.34 -3.31 5.38
CA ASN A 63 5.61 -4.01 5.61
C ASN A 63 6.01 -4.84 4.38
N ALA A 64 7.23 -5.39 4.37
CA ALA A 64 7.73 -6.18 3.25
C ALA A 64 6.87 -7.41 2.89
N PHE A 65 6.12 -7.97 3.85
CA PHE A 65 5.22 -9.11 3.58
C PHE A 65 3.94 -8.69 2.84
N THR A 66 3.65 -7.41 2.74
CA THR A 66 2.50 -6.92 1.97
C THR A 66 2.69 -7.17 0.47
N GLU A 67 3.95 -7.24 0.00
CA GLU A 67 4.25 -7.64 -1.37
C GLU A 67 3.83 -9.08 -1.65
N ASP A 68 3.72 -9.95 -0.65
CA ASP A 68 3.26 -11.33 -0.78
C ASP A 68 1.76 -11.44 -1.16
N LEU A 69 1.01 -10.34 -1.11
CA LEU A 69 -0.37 -10.28 -1.62
C LEU A 69 -0.41 -10.30 -3.15
N PHE A 70 0.71 -10.03 -3.80
CA PHE A 70 0.82 -9.93 -5.25
C PHE A 70 1.74 -11.02 -5.78
N TYR A 71 1.36 -11.65 -6.88
CA TYR A 71 2.21 -12.62 -7.57
C TYR A 71 1.97 -12.62 -9.07
N TRP A 72 3.02 -12.94 -9.84
CA TRP A 72 2.92 -13.04 -11.29
C TRP A 72 2.35 -14.38 -11.73
N ASP A 73 1.31 -14.31 -12.53
CA ASP A 73 0.93 -15.36 -13.46
C ASP A 73 1.65 -15.10 -14.79
N ASN A 74 2.60 -15.96 -15.14
CA ASN A 74 3.41 -15.80 -16.33
C ASN A 74 2.79 -16.45 -17.58
N ASP A 75 1.59 -17.05 -17.49
CA ASP A 75 0.96 -17.80 -18.56
C ASP A 75 1.95 -18.76 -19.25
N LEU A 76 2.50 -19.72 -18.50
CA LEU A 76 3.56 -20.62 -18.96
C LEU A 76 3.17 -21.49 -20.15
N GLU A 77 1.87 -21.62 -20.46
CA GLU A 77 1.37 -22.41 -21.59
C GLU A 77 1.41 -21.62 -22.90
N LYS A 78 1.00 -20.35 -22.88
CA LYS A 78 0.81 -19.53 -24.10
C LYS A 78 1.75 -18.33 -24.15
N ASP A 79 2.25 -17.88 -23.01
CA ASP A 79 3.11 -16.68 -22.87
C ASP A 79 2.47 -15.39 -23.45
N THR A 80 1.14 -15.28 -23.40
CA THR A 80 0.38 -14.18 -23.98
C THR A 80 -0.43 -13.37 -22.96
N ASP A 81 -0.84 -13.97 -21.85
CA ASP A 81 -1.71 -13.35 -20.85
C ASP A 81 -0.98 -13.22 -19.50
N ARG A 82 0.12 -12.47 -19.52
CA ARG A 82 0.94 -12.20 -18.32
C ARG A 82 0.26 -11.14 -17.46
N LYS A 83 0.08 -11.45 -16.17
CA LYS A 83 -0.60 -10.56 -15.24
C LYS A 83 -0.06 -10.67 -13.82
N LEU A 84 -0.21 -9.61 -13.08
CA LEU A 84 -0.01 -9.57 -11.64
C LEU A 84 -1.34 -9.90 -10.97
N VAL A 85 -1.38 -10.98 -10.21
CA VAL A 85 -2.58 -11.41 -9.48
C VAL A 85 -2.53 -10.87 -8.07
N ILE A 86 -3.66 -10.31 -7.63
CA ILE A 86 -3.86 -9.82 -6.26
C ILE A 86 -4.59 -10.90 -5.49
N ARG A 87 -4.00 -11.39 -4.41
CA ARG A 87 -4.67 -12.35 -3.51
C ARG A 87 -5.82 -11.66 -2.80
N PRO A 88 -7.01 -12.28 -2.73
CA PRO A 88 -8.15 -11.69 -2.03
C PRO A 88 -7.79 -11.32 -0.59
N ASN A 89 -8.03 -10.07 -0.22
CA ASN A 89 -7.81 -9.57 1.13
C ASN A 89 -8.58 -8.26 1.32
N ALA A 90 -9.10 -8.04 2.52
CA ALA A 90 -9.93 -6.89 2.83
C ALA A 90 -9.25 -5.53 2.61
N PHE A 91 -7.92 -5.47 2.57
CA PHE A 91 -7.21 -4.21 2.36
C PHE A 91 -7.28 -3.76 0.90
N THR A 92 -6.93 -4.63 -0.07
CA THR A 92 -6.99 -4.28 -1.49
C THR A 92 -8.42 -4.10 -1.96
N ASP A 93 -9.36 -4.88 -1.45
CA ASP A 93 -10.79 -4.75 -1.74
C ASP A 93 -11.26 -3.35 -1.30
N TRP A 94 -10.96 -2.95 -0.09
CA TRP A 94 -11.29 -1.62 0.41
C TRP A 94 -10.64 -0.50 -0.42
N VAL A 95 -9.33 -0.57 -0.72
CA VAL A 95 -8.61 0.46 -1.49
C VAL A 95 -9.16 0.61 -2.91
N LEU A 96 -9.45 -0.50 -3.58
CA LEU A 96 -9.79 -0.52 -5.00
C LEU A 96 -11.30 -0.42 -5.23
N GLU A 97 -12.10 -1.15 -4.46
CA GLU A 97 -13.56 -1.20 -4.64
C GLU A 97 -14.26 -0.07 -3.88
N ASP A 98 -13.98 0.07 -2.57
CA ASP A 98 -14.71 1.01 -1.72
C ASP A 98 -14.22 2.45 -1.93
N GLU A 99 -12.89 2.66 -1.97
CA GLU A 99 -12.27 3.98 -2.09
C GLU A 99 -11.99 4.39 -3.55
N GLY A 100 -12.11 3.49 -4.51
CA GLY A 100 -11.97 3.78 -5.96
C GLY A 100 -10.61 4.36 -6.33
N GLN A 101 -9.52 3.91 -5.71
CA GLN A 101 -8.17 4.47 -5.85
C GLN A 101 -7.42 4.02 -7.11
N ASP A 102 -8.03 3.23 -7.99
CA ASP A 102 -7.43 2.69 -9.20
C ASP A 102 -6.76 3.76 -10.08
N ARG A 103 -7.45 4.88 -10.32
CA ARG A 103 -6.92 6.00 -11.11
C ARG A 103 -5.73 6.69 -10.45
N ASN A 104 -5.79 6.88 -9.14
CA ASN A 104 -4.69 7.48 -8.38
C ASN A 104 -3.47 6.57 -8.37
N ILE A 105 -3.67 5.25 -8.25
CA ILE A 105 -2.61 4.25 -8.34
C ILE A 105 -1.93 4.30 -9.71
N ILE A 106 -2.70 4.31 -10.81
CA ILE A 106 -2.17 4.41 -12.17
C ILE A 106 -1.35 5.69 -12.33
N THR A 107 -1.91 6.84 -11.94
CA THR A 107 -1.24 8.14 -12.05
C THR A 107 0.07 8.18 -11.26
N ASN A 108 0.06 7.70 -10.02
CA ASN A 108 1.25 7.65 -9.18
C ASN A 108 2.30 6.70 -9.76
N PHE A 109 1.89 5.53 -10.24
CA PHE A 109 2.80 4.57 -10.86
C PHE A 109 3.48 5.13 -12.11
N GLN A 110 2.73 5.75 -13.01
CA GLN A 110 3.27 6.41 -14.20
C GLN A 110 4.22 7.54 -13.84
N HIS A 111 3.89 8.33 -12.82
CA HIS A 111 4.75 9.42 -12.34
C HIS A 111 6.12 8.93 -11.85
N TYR A 112 6.15 7.79 -11.15
CA TYR A 112 7.39 7.25 -10.55
C TYR A 112 8.16 6.28 -11.46
N THR A 113 7.56 5.85 -12.58
CA THR A 113 8.20 4.92 -13.53
C THR A 113 8.31 5.50 -14.93
N ASN A 114 7.26 5.36 -15.73
CA ASN A 114 7.20 5.78 -17.11
C ASN A 114 5.75 6.12 -17.46
N ASP A 115 5.51 7.32 -18.00
CA ASP A 115 4.19 7.83 -18.40
C ASP A 115 3.51 6.97 -19.49
N LYS A 116 4.28 6.20 -20.26
CA LYS A 116 3.77 5.27 -21.28
C LYS A 116 3.43 3.89 -20.75
N LEU A 117 3.83 3.56 -19.52
CA LEU A 117 3.57 2.27 -18.89
C LEU A 117 2.30 2.35 -18.06
N THR A 118 1.26 1.65 -18.49
CA THR A 118 -0.08 1.75 -17.89
C THR A 118 -0.51 0.44 -17.25
N PRO A 119 -0.77 0.43 -15.93
CA PRO A 119 -1.47 -0.65 -15.25
C PRO A 119 -2.94 -0.69 -15.68
N CYS A 120 -3.47 -1.88 -15.92
CA CYS A 120 -4.84 -2.10 -16.31
C CYS A 120 -5.47 -3.13 -15.35
N PHE A 121 -6.35 -2.68 -14.47
CA PHE A 121 -7.11 -3.55 -13.58
C PHE A 121 -8.24 -4.25 -14.34
N ASN A 122 -8.54 -5.49 -13.98
CA ASN A 122 -9.76 -6.16 -14.44
C ASN A 122 -10.98 -5.66 -13.64
N GLU A 123 -12.21 -6.07 -14.06
CA GLU A 123 -13.46 -5.64 -13.41
C GLU A 123 -13.56 -6.04 -11.93
N GLY A 124 -12.90 -7.12 -11.51
CA GLY A 124 -12.91 -7.62 -10.13
C GLY A 124 -11.71 -7.16 -9.31
N TYR A 125 -10.87 -6.25 -9.80
CA TYR A 125 -9.69 -5.74 -9.12
C TYR A 125 -8.72 -6.80 -8.53
N ASN A 126 -8.81 -8.04 -9.01
CA ASN A 126 -7.97 -9.14 -8.55
C ASN A 126 -6.83 -9.48 -9.51
N GLU A 127 -6.77 -8.82 -10.67
CA GLU A 127 -5.73 -8.98 -11.68
C GLU A 127 -5.34 -7.63 -12.26
N VAL A 128 -4.04 -7.46 -12.54
CA VAL A 128 -3.49 -6.27 -13.18
C VAL A 128 -2.61 -6.68 -14.34
N SER A 129 -2.97 -6.30 -15.54
CA SER A 129 -2.10 -6.37 -16.70
C SER A 129 -1.37 -5.03 -16.90
N PHE A 130 -0.29 -5.06 -17.68
CA PHE A 130 0.46 -3.85 -17.99
C PHE A 130 0.59 -3.70 -19.49
N SER A 131 0.43 -2.47 -19.95
CA SER A 131 0.62 -2.11 -21.34
C SER A 131 1.61 -0.98 -21.48
N ILE A 132 2.30 -0.91 -22.61
CA ILE A 132 3.21 0.18 -22.94
C ILE A 132 2.88 0.77 -24.32
N GLU A 133 2.90 2.09 -24.42
CA GLU A 133 2.79 2.79 -25.71
C GLU A 133 4.13 2.81 -26.43
N GLY A 134 4.18 2.21 -27.62
CA GLY A 134 5.34 2.23 -28.50
C GLY A 134 5.50 3.56 -29.23
N GLY A 135 6.66 3.76 -29.87
CA GLY A 135 7.00 5.01 -30.59
C GLY A 135 6.14 5.34 -31.80
N ASN A 136 5.27 4.42 -32.26
CA ASN A 136 4.35 4.60 -33.40
C ASN A 136 2.88 4.59 -32.97
N GLU A 137 2.58 4.93 -31.71
CA GLU A 137 1.25 4.85 -31.11
C GLU A 137 0.66 3.40 -31.03
N GLU A 138 1.45 2.39 -31.32
CA GLU A 138 1.07 1.01 -31.15
C GLU A 138 1.18 0.65 -29.65
N ARG A 139 0.06 0.24 -29.07
CA ARG A 139 -0.01 -0.26 -27.70
C ARG A 139 0.37 -1.75 -27.69
N ILE A 140 1.32 -2.09 -26.82
CA ILE A 140 1.70 -3.47 -26.54
C ILE A 140 1.09 -3.84 -25.19
N ASP A 141 0.18 -4.79 -25.19
CA ASP A 141 -0.52 -5.26 -23.99
C ASP A 141 0.16 -6.48 -23.35
N ASN A 142 -0.21 -6.77 -22.11
CA ASN A 142 0.21 -7.95 -21.33
C ASN A 142 1.73 -8.10 -21.21
N ILE A 143 2.43 -6.97 -21.11
CA ILE A 143 3.88 -6.98 -20.91
C ILE A 143 4.22 -7.34 -19.46
N LYS A 144 5.37 -8.02 -19.28
CA LYS A 144 5.93 -8.23 -17.95
C LYS A 144 6.82 -7.05 -17.58
N ILE A 145 6.53 -6.41 -16.47
CA ILE A 145 7.35 -5.32 -15.94
C ILE A 145 8.55 -5.85 -15.14
N SER A 146 9.54 -5.00 -14.91
CA SER A 146 10.70 -5.33 -14.08
C SER A 146 10.31 -5.46 -12.60
N ARG A 147 11.17 -6.11 -11.81
CA ARG A 147 10.96 -6.22 -10.35
C ARG A 147 10.91 -4.86 -9.65
N GLY A 148 11.66 -3.88 -10.12
CA GLY A 148 11.63 -2.53 -9.58
C GLY A 148 10.29 -1.83 -9.84
N GLU A 149 9.76 -1.97 -11.04
CA GLU A 149 8.43 -1.47 -11.41
C GLU A 149 7.32 -2.19 -10.64
N GLU A 150 7.43 -3.51 -10.44
CA GLU A 150 6.50 -4.29 -9.63
C GLU A 150 6.45 -3.76 -8.19
N SER A 151 7.60 -3.62 -7.52
CA SER A 151 7.66 -3.07 -6.16
C SER A 151 7.14 -1.63 -6.11
N CYS A 152 7.41 -0.82 -7.13
CA CYS A 152 6.87 0.52 -7.27
C CYS A 152 5.34 0.51 -7.40
N PHE A 153 4.77 -0.40 -8.21
CA PHE A 153 3.33 -0.55 -8.35
C PHE A 153 2.67 -0.91 -7.01
N ILE A 154 3.17 -1.93 -6.33
CA ILE A 154 2.67 -2.35 -5.03
C ILE A 154 2.74 -1.19 -4.04
N TRP A 155 3.84 -0.44 -4.02
CA TRP A 155 3.96 0.76 -3.21
C TRP A 155 2.89 1.81 -3.57
N CYS A 156 2.60 2.03 -4.85
CA CYS A 156 1.60 3.00 -5.29
C CYS A 156 0.18 2.67 -4.79
N VAL A 157 -0.17 1.39 -4.62
CA VAL A 157 -1.44 0.98 -3.99
C VAL A 157 -1.55 1.56 -2.58
N PHE A 158 -0.50 1.42 -1.76
CA PHE A 158 -0.47 1.97 -0.39
C PHE A 158 -0.34 3.49 -0.36
N TYR A 159 0.49 4.03 -1.24
CA TYR A 159 0.75 5.46 -1.30
C TYR A 159 -0.50 6.27 -1.68
N SER A 160 -1.30 5.77 -2.60
CA SER A 160 -2.54 6.44 -3.01
C SER A 160 -3.50 6.60 -1.86
N LEU A 161 -3.67 5.55 -1.04
CA LEU A 161 -4.48 5.61 0.16
C LEU A 161 -3.87 6.53 1.22
N LEU A 162 -2.56 6.44 1.46
CA LEU A 162 -1.88 7.31 2.43
C LEU A 162 -2.06 8.79 2.06
N LYS A 163 -1.96 9.12 0.78
CA LYS A 163 -2.14 10.48 0.28
C LYS A 163 -3.56 10.99 0.56
N GLU A 164 -4.58 10.18 0.28
CA GLU A 164 -5.97 10.55 0.54
C GLU A 164 -6.26 10.76 2.03
N VAL A 165 -5.81 9.85 2.89
CA VAL A 165 -5.96 10.01 4.35
C VAL A 165 -5.31 11.30 4.84
N VAL A 166 -4.12 11.67 4.34
CA VAL A 166 -3.45 12.92 4.69
C VAL A 166 -4.22 14.14 4.19
N GLU A 167 -4.81 14.09 2.99
CA GLU A 167 -5.63 15.17 2.44
C GLU A 167 -6.89 15.38 3.27
N VAL A 168 -7.61 14.31 3.64
CA VAL A 168 -8.80 14.36 4.50
C VAL A 168 -8.47 14.95 5.87
N LEU A 169 -7.37 14.53 6.48
CA LEU A 169 -6.94 15.07 7.78
C LEU A 169 -6.58 16.55 7.74
N ASN A 170 -5.97 17.02 6.65
CA ASN A 170 -5.60 18.42 6.50
C ASN A 170 -6.84 19.33 6.30
N VAL A 171 -7.90 18.81 5.69
CA VAL A 171 -9.17 19.56 5.52
C VAL A 171 -9.97 19.62 6.82
N SER A 172 -9.78 18.65 7.72
CA SER A 172 -10.53 18.52 8.98
C SER A 172 -9.96 19.36 10.13
N GLU A 173 -8.74 19.88 10.02
CA GLU A 173 -8.18 20.80 11.01
C GLU A 173 -8.67 22.23 10.71
N PRO A 174 -9.51 22.87 11.58
CA PRO A 174 -9.82 24.27 11.42
C PRO A 174 -8.53 25.09 11.60
N GLU A 175 -8.28 26.00 10.68
CA GLU A 175 -7.20 26.98 10.81
C GLU A 175 -7.39 27.76 12.12
N ASN A 176 -6.49 27.55 13.09
CA ASN A 176 -6.37 28.35 14.31
C ASN A 176 -5.38 29.49 14.10
#